data_e8c72eee4c0b313dc30ee6577ea3fd03
#
_entry.id   e8c72eee4c0b313dc30ee6577ea3fd03
#
_cell.length_a   1.000
_cell.length_b   1.000
_cell.length_c   1.000
_cell.angle_alpha   90.00
_cell.angle_beta   90.00
_cell.angle_gamma   90.00
#
_symmetry.space_group_name_H-M   'P 1'
#
loop_
_entity.id
_entity.type
_entity.pdbx_description
1 polymer ?
#
loop_
_entity_poly.entity_id
_entity_poly.type
_entity_poly.pdbx_seq_one_letter_code
_entity_poly.pdbx_strand_id
1 'polypeptide(L)'
;MAKEKSPVTPAVRQLRAEKVDFTDHPYPYEEKGGTSVSARELGVDEHCVVKTLIMEDDHKEPLIVLMHGDRQVSTKELARIIGVKQVNPCTPDTAQKHTGYLVGGTSPFGTRRQMPVYMEAGIAVLERIYINGGKRGYLVSMTPDELIRVLQPIPVTVGIQP
;
A
#
# COMPACT_ATOMS: atom_id res chain seq x y z
N MET A 1 -5.17 -30.57 -12.06
CA MET A 1 -5.76 -29.21 -11.94
C MET A 1 -4.71 -28.16 -12.22
N ALA A 2 -4.98 -27.32 -13.18
CA ALA A 2 -4.07 -26.20 -13.45
C ALA A 2 -4.16 -25.21 -12.30
N LYS A 3 -3.04 -24.88 -11.71
CA LYS A 3 -2.97 -23.76 -10.75
C LYS A 3 -3.15 -22.48 -11.52
N GLU A 4 -4.02 -21.59 -11.05
CA GLU A 4 -4.04 -20.24 -11.54
C GLU A 4 -2.66 -19.63 -11.31
N LYS A 5 -2.10 -19.03 -12.35
CA LYS A 5 -0.84 -18.34 -12.23
C LYS A 5 -1.09 -17.00 -11.55
N SER A 6 -0.19 -16.61 -10.65
CA SER A 6 -0.19 -15.25 -10.09
C SER A 6 -0.17 -14.22 -11.21
N PRO A 7 -0.91 -13.11 -11.10
CA PRO A 7 -0.75 -12.00 -12.02
C PRO A 7 0.71 -11.56 -12.10
N VAL A 8 1.18 -11.20 -13.28
CA VAL A 8 2.53 -10.69 -13.46
C VAL A 8 2.47 -9.17 -13.49
N THR A 9 2.64 -8.56 -12.33
CA THR A 9 2.68 -7.11 -12.17
C THR A 9 4.10 -6.68 -11.84
N PRO A 10 4.44 -5.38 -11.99
CA PRO A 10 5.74 -4.89 -11.51
C PRO A 10 5.96 -5.20 -10.04
N ALA A 11 4.90 -5.13 -9.21
CA ALA A 11 4.98 -5.49 -7.80
C ALA A 11 5.38 -6.95 -7.60
N VAL A 12 4.71 -7.87 -8.30
CA VAL A 12 5.01 -9.31 -8.20
C VAL A 12 6.44 -9.60 -8.67
N ARG A 13 6.89 -8.91 -9.72
CA ARG A 13 8.27 -9.07 -10.19
C ARG A 13 9.28 -8.68 -9.11
N GLN A 14 9.05 -7.55 -8.42
CA GLN A 14 9.94 -7.14 -7.33
C GLN A 14 9.88 -8.13 -6.17
N LEU A 15 8.69 -8.56 -5.77
CA LEU A 15 8.54 -9.53 -4.67
C LEU A 15 9.28 -10.82 -4.96
N ARG A 16 9.21 -11.31 -6.20
CA ARG A 16 9.94 -12.52 -6.61
C ARG A 16 11.45 -12.29 -6.65
N ALA A 17 11.90 -11.15 -7.20
CA ALA A 17 13.32 -10.80 -7.25
C ALA A 17 13.91 -10.69 -5.84
N GLU A 18 13.16 -10.19 -4.89
CA GLU A 18 13.57 -10.05 -3.49
C GLU A 18 13.33 -11.33 -2.68
N LYS A 19 12.83 -12.39 -3.32
CA LYS A 19 12.54 -13.69 -2.69
C LYS A 19 11.60 -13.56 -1.49
N VAL A 20 10.59 -12.72 -1.63
CA VAL A 20 9.55 -12.54 -0.59
C VAL A 20 8.66 -13.77 -0.54
N ASP A 21 8.40 -14.26 0.66
CA ASP A 21 7.38 -15.29 0.88
C ASP A 21 6.02 -14.61 0.96
N PHE A 22 5.23 -14.73 -0.12
CA PHE A 22 3.91 -14.09 -0.20
C PHE A 22 2.88 -15.04 -0.78
N THR A 23 1.62 -14.79 -0.46
CA THR A 23 0.48 -15.56 -0.95
C THR A 23 -0.45 -14.66 -1.77
N ASP A 24 -0.96 -15.17 -2.89
CA ASP A 24 -1.91 -14.48 -3.74
C ASP A 24 -3.31 -14.51 -3.15
N HIS A 25 -4.03 -13.37 -3.25
CA HIS A 25 -5.41 -13.25 -2.79
C HIS A 25 -6.24 -12.49 -3.82
N PRO A 26 -6.66 -13.15 -4.92
CA PRO A 26 -7.60 -12.51 -5.84
C PRO A 26 -8.98 -12.40 -5.19
N TYR A 27 -9.71 -11.34 -5.50
CA TYR A 27 -11.06 -11.13 -5.00
C TYR A 27 -11.89 -10.35 -6.03
N PRO A 28 -13.23 -10.44 -5.99
CA PRO A 28 -14.08 -9.67 -6.88
C PRO A 28 -13.92 -8.18 -6.62
N TYR A 29 -13.38 -7.45 -7.58
CA TYR A 29 -13.17 -6.01 -7.46
C TYR A 29 -14.50 -5.27 -7.53
N GLU A 30 -14.65 -4.28 -6.66
CA GLU A 30 -15.81 -3.40 -6.63
C GLU A 30 -15.30 -1.96 -6.69
N GLU A 31 -15.75 -1.19 -7.68
CA GLU A 31 -15.31 0.18 -7.86
C GLU A 31 -15.61 1.01 -6.61
N LYS A 32 -14.62 1.77 -6.14
CA LYS A 32 -14.70 2.59 -4.92
C LYS A 32 -14.97 1.77 -3.65
N GLY A 33 -14.82 0.44 -3.71
CA GLY A 33 -15.04 -0.42 -2.55
C GLY A 33 -13.97 -0.30 -1.49
N GLY A 34 -12.73 0.00 -1.89
CA GLY A 34 -11.62 0.19 -0.97
C GLY A 34 -11.26 -1.05 -0.18
N THR A 35 -10.60 -0.83 0.96
CA THR A 35 -10.14 -1.92 1.82
C THR A 35 -11.28 -2.62 2.55
N SER A 36 -12.42 -1.97 2.74
CA SER A 36 -13.58 -2.63 3.36
C SER A 36 -14.12 -3.78 2.50
N VAL A 37 -14.14 -3.59 1.17
CA VAL A 37 -14.57 -4.64 0.25
C VAL A 37 -13.55 -5.76 0.21
N SER A 38 -12.26 -5.46 0.06
CA SER A 38 -11.24 -6.49 0.02
C SER A 38 -11.20 -7.30 1.32
N ALA A 39 -11.32 -6.65 2.47
CA ALA A 39 -11.35 -7.34 3.76
C ALA A 39 -12.55 -8.26 3.87
N ARG A 40 -13.73 -7.79 3.46
CA ARG A 40 -14.96 -8.58 3.47
C ARG A 40 -14.82 -9.81 2.55
N GLU A 41 -14.35 -9.61 1.33
CA GLU A 41 -14.24 -10.69 0.34
C GLU A 41 -13.20 -11.73 0.73
N LEU A 42 -12.13 -11.32 1.40
CA LEU A 42 -11.08 -12.23 1.86
C LEU A 42 -11.34 -12.80 3.25
N GLY A 43 -12.36 -12.29 3.96
CA GLY A 43 -12.70 -12.76 5.31
C GLY A 43 -11.63 -12.41 6.33
N VAL A 44 -10.98 -11.24 6.19
CA VAL A 44 -9.92 -10.78 7.11
C VAL A 44 -10.32 -9.46 7.73
N ASP A 45 -9.64 -9.12 8.84
CA ASP A 45 -9.84 -7.83 9.52
C ASP A 45 -9.29 -6.71 8.66
N GLU A 46 -10.08 -5.66 8.44
CA GLU A 46 -9.67 -4.50 7.66
C GLU A 46 -8.43 -3.82 8.23
N HIS A 47 -8.21 -3.94 9.54
CA HIS A 47 -7.00 -3.42 10.19
C HIS A 47 -5.72 -4.06 9.65
N CYS A 48 -5.80 -5.30 9.17
CA CYS A 48 -4.67 -6.02 8.56
C CYS A 48 -4.52 -5.75 7.07
N VAL A 49 -5.49 -5.08 6.43
CA VAL A 49 -5.39 -4.69 5.03
C VAL A 49 -4.73 -3.33 4.96
N VAL A 50 -3.58 -3.26 4.30
CA VAL A 50 -2.76 -2.05 4.25
C VAL A 50 -3.10 -1.26 2.99
N LYS A 51 -3.43 0.03 3.18
CA LYS A 51 -3.64 0.98 2.07
C LYS A 51 -2.30 1.52 1.61
N THR A 52 -2.14 1.64 0.30
CA THR A 52 -0.99 2.31 -0.32
C THR A 52 -1.46 3.66 -0.84
N LEU A 53 -1.06 4.73 -0.17
CA LEU A 53 -1.49 6.08 -0.47
C LEU A 53 -0.33 6.87 -1.07
N ILE A 54 -0.55 7.45 -2.25
CA ILE A 54 0.46 8.27 -2.92
C ILE A 54 0.12 9.72 -2.65
N MET A 55 1.07 10.44 -2.08
CA MET A 55 0.91 11.83 -1.66
C MET A 55 2.06 12.67 -2.20
N GLU A 56 1.88 13.98 -2.16
CA GLU A 56 2.92 14.95 -2.53
C GLU A 56 3.06 15.98 -1.43
N ASP A 57 4.29 16.47 -1.25
CA ASP A 57 4.54 17.60 -0.36
C ASP A 57 4.28 18.93 -1.08
N ASP A 58 4.57 20.06 -0.41
CA ASP A 58 4.37 21.39 -0.97
C ASP A 58 5.33 21.73 -2.12
N HIS A 59 6.35 20.90 -2.34
CA HIS A 59 7.29 21.02 -3.48
C HIS A 59 6.97 20.00 -4.59
N LYS A 60 5.81 19.37 -4.54
CA LYS A 60 5.39 18.32 -5.50
C LYS A 60 6.28 17.08 -5.47
N GLU A 61 7.03 16.87 -4.40
CA GLU A 61 7.81 15.65 -4.22
C GLU A 61 6.89 14.52 -3.74
N PRO A 62 6.86 13.38 -4.46
CA PRO A 62 5.94 12.30 -4.09
C PRO A 62 6.48 11.44 -2.95
N LEU A 63 5.55 10.87 -2.21
CA LEU A 63 5.86 9.94 -1.14
C LEU A 63 4.74 8.90 -1.05
N ILE A 64 5.06 7.77 -0.45
CA ILE A 64 4.10 6.69 -0.21
C ILE A 64 3.82 6.63 1.29
N VAL A 65 2.54 6.51 1.64
CA VAL A 65 2.13 6.27 3.03
C VAL A 65 1.39 4.93 3.08
N LEU A 66 1.85 4.05 3.95
CA LEU A 66 1.19 2.77 4.21
C LEU A 66 0.39 2.90 5.51
N MET A 67 -0.90 2.64 5.44
CA MET A 67 -1.83 2.84 6.54
C MET A 67 -2.77 1.65 6.68
N HIS A 68 -3.22 1.38 7.92
CA HIS A 68 -4.28 0.40 8.16
C HIS A 68 -5.53 0.74 7.36
N GLY A 69 -6.19 -0.26 6.81
CA GLY A 69 -7.40 -0.05 6.02
C GLY A 69 -8.51 0.67 6.76
N ASP A 70 -8.61 0.46 8.07
CA ASP A 70 -9.64 1.06 8.93
C ASP A 70 -9.22 2.38 9.58
N ARG A 71 -8.15 3.01 9.09
CA ARG A 71 -7.67 4.30 9.60
C ARG A 71 -7.46 5.27 8.45
N GLN A 72 -7.44 6.54 8.77
CA GLN A 72 -7.08 7.62 7.84
C GLN A 72 -5.75 8.24 8.24
N VAL A 73 -5.09 8.89 7.31
CA VAL A 73 -3.83 9.58 7.56
C VAL A 73 -4.10 11.01 7.98
N SER A 74 -3.54 11.42 9.13
CA SER A 74 -3.45 12.83 9.47
C SER A 74 -2.34 13.46 8.64
N THR A 75 -2.72 14.11 7.54
CA THR A 75 -1.75 14.75 6.64
C THR A 75 -1.03 15.91 7.33
N LYS A 76 -1.72 16.60 8.22
CA LYS A 76 -1.12 17.68 9.02
C LYS A 76 -0.01 17.14 9.92
N GLU A 77 -0.26 16.05 10.63
CA GLU A 77 0.74 15.44 11.51
C GLU A 77 1.90 14.86 10.71
N LEU A 78 1.60 14.24 9.57
CA LEU A 78 2.64 13.71 8.70
C LEU A 78 3.56 14.82 8.19
N ALA A 79 2.98 15.94 7.74
CA ALA A 79 3.76 17.10 7.30
C ALA A 79 4.69 17.61 8.41
N ARG A 80 4.19 17.67 9.63
CA ARG A 80 4.97 18.09 10.79
C ARG A 80 6.15 17.14 11.03
N ILE A 81 5.91 15.84 10.97
CA ILE A 81 6.94 14.81 11.24
C ILE A 81 8.05 14.87 10.18
N ILE A 82 7.69 14.98 8.90
CA ILE A 82 8.69 14.98 7.83
C ILE A 82 9.29 16.37 7.57
N GLY A 83 8.77 17.41 8.22
CA GLY A 83 9.37 18.74 8.16
C GLY A 83 9.02 19.53 6.90
N VAL A 84 7.81 19.35 6.36
CA VAL A 84 7.30 20.10 5.19
C VAL A 84 6.07 20.90 5.60
N LYS A 85 5.68 21.87 4.75
CA LYS A 85 4.54 22.74 5.06
C LYS A 85 3.21 22.02 4.97
N GLN A 86 3.04 21.17 3.95
CA GLN A 86 1.83 20.37 3.81
C GLN A 86 2.08 19.12 2.98
N VAL A 87 1.20 18.14 3.19
CA VAL A 87 1.16 16.88 2.42
C VAL A 87 -0.27 16.70 1.97
N ASN A 88 -0.47 16.39 0.70
CA ASN A 88 -1.80 16.18 0.13
C ASN A 88 -1.81 14.90 -0.71
N PRO A 89 -2.95 14.17 -0.72
CA PRO A 89 -3.10 13.04 -1.63
C PRO A 89 -2.94 13.50 -3.07
N CYS A 90 -2.27 12.68 -3.88
CA CYS A 90 -2.18 12.91 -5.32
C CYS A 90 -3.52 12.66 -5.98
N THR A 91 -3.79 13.37 -7.09
CA THR A 91 -4.90 13.00 -7.96
C THR A 91 -4.62 11.61 -8.56
N PRO A 92 -5.66 10.87 -9.03
CA PRO A 92 -5.44 9.57 -9.67
C PRO A 92 -4.43 9.61 -10.80
N ASP A 93 -4.49 10.62 -11.66
CA ASP A 93 -3.56 10.77 -12.79
C ASP A 93 -2.13 10.96 -12.34
N THR A 94 -1.91 11.80 -11.33
CA THR A 94 -0.59 12.05 -10.77
C THR A 94 -0.03 10.80 -10.07
N ALA A 95 -0.87 10.11 -9.30
CA ALA A 95 -0.47 8.87 -8.64
C ALA A 95 -0.07 7.81 -9.67
N GLN A 96 -0.83 7.68 -10.76
CA GLN A 96 -0.50 6.75 -11.84
C GLN A 96 0.82 7.11 -12.51
N LYS A 97 1.09 8.39 -12.69
CA LYS A 97 2.33 8.88 -13.30
C LYS A 97 3.55 8.45 -12.46
N HIS A 98 3.46 8.55 -11.14
CA HIS A 98 4.55 8.18 -10.23
C HIS A 98 4.70 6.67 -10.08
N THR A 99 3.61 5.93 -10.05
CA THR A 99 3.61 4.50 -9.70
C THR A 99 3.54 3.57 -10.89
N GLY A 100 2.83 3.95 -11.94
CA GLY A 100 2.48 3.07 -13.05
C GLY A 100 1.23 2.24 -12.80
N TYR A 101 0.55 2.45 -11.65
CA TYR A 101 -0.64 1.69 -11.27
C TYR A 101 -1.90 2.54 -11.35
N LEU A 102 -3.02 1.88 -11.67
CA LEU A 102 -4.34 2.50 -11.64
C LEU A 102 -4.86 2.58 -10.20
N VAL A 103 -5.68 3.59 -9.92
CA VAL A 103 -6.39 3.72 -8.64
C VAL A 103 -7.18 2.43 -8.37
N GLY A 104 -7.11 1.94 -7.13
CA GLY A 104 -7.68 0.66 -6.74
C GLY A 104 -6.74 -0.53 -6.94
N GLY A 105 -5.65 -0.34 -7.70
CA GLY A 105 -4.63 -1.35 -7.93
C GLY A 105 -3.21 -0.85 -7.66
N THR A 106 -3.04 0.09 -6.74
CA THR A 106 -1.76 0.70 -6.42
C THR A 106 -1.00 -0.11 -5.39
N SER A 107 0.22 -0.51 -5.74
CA SER A 107 1.12 -1.23 -4.85
C SER A 107 2.33 -0.37 -4.49
N PRO A 108 2.92 -0.54 -3.30
CA PRO A 108 4.18 0.14 -2.96
C PRO A 108 5.39 -0.55 -3.58
N PHE A 109 5.22 -1.76 -4.12
CA PHE A 109 6.30 -2.51 -4.75
C PHE A 109 6.32 -2.24 -6.25
N GLY A 110 7.51 -2.23 -6.84
CA GLY A 110 7.67 -2.13 -8.29
C GLY A 110 7.18 -0.82 -8.88
N THR A 111 7.17 0.26 -8.12
CA THR A 111 6.72 1.57 -8.60
C THR A 111 7.66 2.11 -9.68
N ARG A 112 7.07 2.86 -10.64
CA ARG A 112 7.83 3.46 -11.75
C ARG A 112 8.90 4.41 -11.25
N ARG A 113 8.59 5.19 -10.21
CA ARG A 113 9.51 6.14 -9.58
C ARG A 113 9.81 5.68 -8.16
N GLN A 114 11.05 5.75 -7.74
CA GLN A 114 11.42 5.48 -6.37
C GLN A 114 11.00 6.66 -5.49
N MET A 115 10.30 6.37 -4.38
CA MET A 115 9.75 7.37 -3.48
C MET A 115 10.03 6.95 -2.04
N PRO A 116 10.18 7.90 -1.11
CA PRO A 116 10.25 7.54 0.30
C PRO A 116 8.93 6.90 0.74
N VAL A 117 9.03 5.90 1.62
CA VAL A 117 7.88 5.16 2.15
C VAL A 117 7.78 5.40 3.64
N TYR A 118 6.62 5.90 4.07
CA TYR A 118 6.28 6.07 5.48
C TYR A 118 5.23 5.04 5.84
N MET A 119 5.44 4.35 6.95
CA MET A 119 4.54 3.27 7.35
C MET A 119 4.04 3.50 8.76
N GLU A 120 2.72 3.41 8.95
CA GLU A 120 2.14 3.47 10.29
C GLU A 120 2.75 2.38 11.17
N ALA A 121 3.24 2.78 12.35
CA ALA A 121 3.99 1.89 13.22
C ALA A 121 3.21 0.64 13.64
N GLY A 122 1.88 0.75 13.78
CA GLY A 122 1.03 -0.38 14.15
C GLY A 122 1.04 -1.53 13.16
N ILE A 123 1.42 -1.27 11.91
CA ILE A 123 1.49 -2.32 10.89
C ILE A 123 2.60 -3.32 11.22
N ALA A 124 3.70 -2.85 11.79
CA ALA A 124 4.86 -3.69 12.08
C ALA A 124 4.60 -4.77 13.14
N VAL A 125 3.56 -4.61 13.97
CA VAL A 125 3.24 -5.55 15.04
C VAL A 125 2.12 -6.54 14.67
N LEU A 126 1.60 -6.47 13.45
CA LEU A 126 0.60 -7.43 12.96
C LEU A 126 1.28 -8.76 12.62
N GLU A 127 0.54 -9.86 12.73
CA GLU A 127 1.07 -11.17 12.34
C GLU A 127 1.22 -11.29 10.83
N ARG A 128 0.24 -10.76 10.09
CA ARG A 128 0.20 -10.85 8.64
C ARG A 128 -0.52 -9.64 8.08
N ILE A 129 -0.05 -9.16 6.95
CA ILE A 129 -0.65 -8.03 6.25
C ILE A 129 -1.11 -8.43 4.86
N TYR A 130 -2.14 -7.73 4.38
CA TYR A 130 -2.70 -7.88 3.04
C TYR A 130 -2.57 -6.54 2.34
N ILE A 131 -1.92 -6.51 1.20
CA ILE A 131 -1.59 -5.28 0.49
C ILE A 131 -1.74 -5.50 -1.02
N ASN A 132 -2.09 -4.45 -1.75
CA ASN A 132 -2.34 -4.59 -3.19
C ASN A 132 -1.09 -5.05 -3.93
N GLY A 133 -1.27 -6.03 -4.80
CA GLY A 133 -0.22 -6.62 -5.61
C GLY A 133 0.00 -5.96 -6.97
N GLY A 134 -0.61 -4.78 -7.20
CA GLY A 134 -0.40 -4.02 -8.43
C GLY A 134 -1.49 -4.22 -9.49
N LYS A 135 -2.66 -4.69 -9.07
CA LYS A 135 -3.80 -4.92 -9.94
C LYS A 135 -5.09 -4.81 -9.14
N ARG A 136 -6.14 -4.25 -9.72
CA ARG A 136 -7.48 -4.24 -9.10
C ARG A 136 -7.94 -5.68 -8.86
N GLY A 137 -8.50 -5.94 -7.67
CA GLY A 137 -8.97 -7.26 -7.31
C GLY A 137 -7.88 -8.26 -6.97
N TYR A 138 -6.68 -7.77 -6.60
CA TYR A 138 -5.54 -8.65 -6.32
C TYR A 138 -4.73 -8.10 -5.14
N LEU A 139 -4.81 -8.77 -4.01
CA LEU A 139 -3.92 -8.51 -2.87
C LEU A 139 -2.88 -9.61 -2.76
N VAL A 140 -1.79 -9.30 -2.10
CA VAL A 140 -0.82 -10.29 -1.64
C VAL A 140 -0.73 -10.20 -0.13
N SER A 141 -0.44 -11.32 0.54
CA SER A 141 -0.21 -11.31 1.97
C SER A 141 1.22 -11.74 2.27
N MET A 142 1.76 -11.17 3.34
CA MET A 142 3.10 -11.46 3.81
C MET A 142 3.21 -11.05 5.28
N THR A 143 4.30 -11.43 5.92
CA THR A 143 4.59 -10.88 7.25
C THR A 143 5.04 -9.43 7.11
N PRO A 144 4.77 -8.58 8.12
CA PRO A 144 5.29 -7.21 8.09
C PRO A 144 6.81 -7.13 7.92
N ASP A 145 7.55 -8.09 8.47
CA ASP A 145 9.01 -8.12 8.36
C ASP A 145 9.48 -8.18 6.90
N GLU A 146 8.76 -8.90 6.05
CA GLU A 146 9.11 -8.99 4.63
C GLU A 146 8.93 -7.64 3.92
N LEU A 147 7.83 -6.94 4.21
CA LEU A 147 7.61 -5.60 3.67
C LEU A 147 8.70 -4.64 4.14
N ILE A 148 9.03 -4.69 5.43
CA ILE A 148 10.06 -3.81 6.02
C ILE A 148 11.41 -4.09 5.37
N ARG A 149 11.75 -5.35 5.14
CA ARG A 149 13.01 -5.73 4.51
C ARG A 149 13.13 -5.14 3.10
N VAL A 150 12.06 -5.23 2.31
CA VAL A 150 12.09 -4.81 0.91
C VAL A 150 12.02 -3.29 0.76
N LEU A 151 11.10 -2.65 1.49
CA LEU A 151 10.82 -1.22 1.30
C LEU A 151 11.60 -0.31 2.25
N GLN A 152 12.09 -0.82 3.37
CA GLN A 152 12.78 -0.05 4.40
C GLN A 152 12.02 1.23 4.75
N PRO A 153 10.74 1.11 5.15
CA PRO A 153 9.90 2.27 5.40
C PRO A 153 10.31 3.00 6.67
N ILE A 154 9.98 4.29 6.71
CA ILE A 154 10.16 5.11 7.91
C ILE A 154 8.90 4.97 8.76
N PRO A 155 8.99 4.48 10.01
CA PRO A 155 7.81 4.35 10.85
C PRO A 155 7.29 5.70 11.31
N VAL A 156 5.97 5.85 11.30
CA VAL A 156 5.29 7.06 11.76
C VAL A 156 4.03 6.68 12.54
N THR A 157 3.49 7.61 13.31
CA THR A 157 2.22 7.43 14.01
C THR A 157 1.31 8.59 13.63
N VAL A 158 0.55 8.39 12.54
CA VAL A 158 -0.30 9.41 11.94
C VAL A 158 -1.71 8.89 11.62
N GLY A 159 -2.01 7.65 12.02
CA GLY A 159 -3.33 7.07 11.81
C GLY A 159 -4.36 7.66 12.74
N ILE A 160 -5.52 8.05 12.18
CA ILE A 160 -6.66 8.58 12.95
C ILE A 160 -7.92 7.80 12.60
N GLN A 161 -8.89 7.84 13.51
CA GLN A 161 -10.20 7.26 13.26
C GLN A 161 -10.88 8.01 12.13
N PRO A 162 -11.60 7.30 11.24
CA PRO A 162 -12.37 7.95 10.18
C PRO A 162 -13.48 8.81 10.75
#